data_5ecb4f8b76dab713dc40973ea0afe412
#
_entry.id   5ecb4f8b76dab713dc40973ea0afe412
#
_cell.length_a   1.000
_cell.length_b   1.000
_cell.length_c   1.000
_cell.angle_alpha   90.00
_cell.angle_beta   90.00
_cell.angle_gamma   90.00
#
_symmetry.space_group_name_H-M   'P 1'
#
loop_
_entity.id
_entity.type
_entity.pdbx_description
1 polymer ?
#
loop_
_entity_poly.entity_id
_entity_poly.type
_entity_poly.pdbx_seq_one_letter_code
_entity_poly.pdbx_strand_id
1 'polypeptide(L)'
;MTAPMNVLFLMADQLAPHFLPAYGHRVVKTPRLDEIAEKSLIFDAHYSNSPLCVPARAGLMTGRMPSAIDCFDSGCDYPFSVPTLAHYLRVGGYETVQSGKAHFIGPDQLHGLEKRLTTDICPSDNCWYGIWDDPDRILDWFHTLENAATAGIAERSSQQDHDFDAAHTAVRWLYDYARGPKQRPFFLKVSFTHPHDPYVTPPAYWNRYLDDEIDMPITPNIPVSDRDPHGQWLYRHYDRGEFEITDDHVRRARHGYYGSVSLVDDLVGQVMDALKAARLDQNTIVVFTADHGDMLGERGAWYKMSFYERSCRVPLMISIPGEEGGRRISQCTSLIDLMPTLLNLTLDKGCADLVEPIEGRSLLSLIGGDSDGWDDQTRSEILFEGVSAPGLMIRRGSRKYVHWQGRPCSLFDLASDPEESNNLVAHSAHQDEVAAFESQVQREWPFEALTERILIKQRRNALVHRALMTGQHTPFDFQPFDDASKRFYRGHGNWHEAEARDFLRFDLPEKQ
;
A
#
# COMPACT_ATOMS: atom_id res chain seq x y z
N MET A 1 1.27 10.90 33.05
CA MET A 1 1.44 10.23 31.74
C MET A 1 0.22 10.62 30.91
N THR A 2 0.42 11.18 29.74
CA THR A 2 -0.66 11.41 28.77
C THR A 2 -1.24 10.04 28.37
N ALA A 3 -2.55 9.95 28.17
CA ALA A 3 -3.18 8.69 27.71
C ALA A 3 -2.55 8.26 26.37
N PRO A 4 -2.29 6.96 26.17
CA PRO A 4 -1.72 6.48 24.90
C PRO A 4 -2.65 6.83 23.73
N MET A 5 -2.08 7.31 22.63
CA MET A 5 -2.86 7.70 21.44
C MET A 5 -3.34 6.47 20.69
N ASN A 6 -4.56 6.52 20.15
CA ASN A 6 -5.04 5.55 19.17
C ASN A 6 -4.36 5.78 17.81
N VAL A 7 -4.45 4.80 16.94
CA VAL A 7 -3.99 4.90 15.55
C VAL A 7 -5.11 4.48 14.61
N LEU A 8 -5.52 5.36 13.71
CA LEU A 8 -6.33 5.05 12.53
C LEU A 8 -5.41 5.06 11.30
N PHE A 9 -5.19 3.88 10.72
CA PHE A 9 -4.34 3.68 9.57
C PHE A 9 -5.18 3.42 8.32
N LEU A 10 -5.27 4.39 7.42
CA LEU A 10 -6.03 4.34 6.19
C LEU A 10 -5.10 4.04 5.01
N MET A 11 -5.48 3.09 4.17
CA MET A 11 -4.65 2.65 3.05
C MET A 11 -5.49 2.42 1.79
N ALA A 12 -5.02 2.96 0.66
CA ALA A 12 -5.52 2.63 -0.66
C ALA A 12 -4.56 1.64 -1.35
N ASP A 13 -5.04 0.84 -2.28
CA ASP A 13 -4.21 -0.02 -3.12
C ASP A 13 -3.94 0.67 -4.46
N GLN A 14 -2.69 0.67 -4.89
CA GLN A 14 -2.29 1.14 -6.23
C GLN A 14 -2.57 2.64 -6.48
N LEU A 15 -2.43 3.49 -5.43
CA LEU A 15 -2.66 4.93 -5.52
C LEU A 15 -1.34 5.70 -5.59
N ALA A 16 -1.03 6.25 -6.76
CA ALA A 16 0.10 7.16 -6.91
C ALA A 16 -0.25 8.58 -6.40
N PRO A 17 0.67 9.29 -5.71
CA PRO A 17 0.42 10.65 -5.23
C PRO A 17 0.17 11.63 -6.37
N HIS A 18 0.66 11.35 -7.56
CA HIS A 18 0.43 12.13 -8.78
C HIS A 18 -1.06 12.31 -9.11
N PHE A 19 -1.95 11.49 -8.60
CA PHE A 19 -3.40 11.55 -8.81
C PHE A 19 -4.16 12.10 -7.59
N LEU A 20 -3.48 12.86 -6.72
CA LEU A 20 -4.09 13.52 -5.56
C LEU A 20 -3.89 15.04 -5.63
N PRO A 21 -4.94 15.85 -5.42
CA PRO A 21 -4.84 17.32 -5.33
C PRO A 21 -3.82 17.78 -4.29
N ALA A 22 -3.74 17.11 -3.14
CA ALA A 22 -2.75 17.39 -2.10
C ALA A 22 -1.30 17.30 -2.60
N TYR A 23 -1.04 16.60 -3.71
CA TYR A 23 0.25 16.50 -4.41
C TYR A 23 0.27 17.22 -5.75
N GLY A 24 -0.75 18.07 -6.03
CA GLY A 24 -0.78 18.98 -7.17
C GLY A 24 -1.60 18.52 -8.36
N HIS A 25 -2.31 17.38 -8.30
CA HIS A 25 -3.22 16.98 -9.37
C HIS A 25 -4.43 17.94 -9.47
N ARG A 26 -4.83 18.28 -10.70
CA ARG A 26 -5.82 19.35 -10.92
C ARG A 26 -7.23 18.85 -11.24
N VAL A 27 -7.37 17.59 -11.63
CA VAL A 27 -8.64 17.04 -12.14
C VAL A 27 -9.33 16.17 -11.10
N VAL A 28 -8.59 15.26 -10.46
CA VAL A 28 -9.14 14.34 -9.45
C VAL A 28 -9.73 15.11 -8.28
N LYS A 29 -10.88 14.66 -7.78
CA LYS A 29 -11.67 15.30 -6.72
C LYS A 29 -11.63 14.44 -5.46
N THR A 30 -10.91 14.92 -4.42
CA THR A 30 -10.72 14.22 -3.14
C THR A 30 -10.90 15.14 -1.94
N PRO A 31 -12.07 15.78 -1.77
CA PRO A 31 -12.26 16.78 -0.72
C PRO A 31 -12.02 16.24 0.70
N ARG A 32 -12.26 14.95 0.96
CA ARG A 32 -12.08 14.34 2.28
C ARG A 32 -10.61 14.04 2.58
N LEU A 33 -9.85 13.61 1.58
CA LEU A 33 -8.38 13.44 1.69
C LEU A 33 -7.69 14.81 1.78
N ASP A 34 -8.21 15.83 1.11
CA ASP A 34 -7.70 17.21 1.22
C ASP A 34 -7.91 17.78 2.63
N GLU A 35 -9.07 17.51 3.29
CA GLU A 35 -9.27 17.82 4.71
C GLU A 35 -8.26 17.11 5.64
N ILE A 36 -7.86 15.88 5.31
CA ILE A 36 -6.83 15.16 6.06
C ILE A 36 -5.46 15.79 5.81
N ALA A 37 -5.15 16.13 4.54
CA ALA A 37 -3.89 16.74 4.15
C ALA A 37 -3.65 18.09 4.86
N GLU A 38 -4.68 18.92 4.97
CA GLU A 38 -4.62 20.22 5.70
C GLU A 38 -4.20 20.06 7.17
N LYS A 39 -4.51 18.91 7.79
CA LYS A 39 -4.21 18.59 9.20
C LYS A 39 -3.00 17.70 9.37
N SER A 40 -2.33 17.36 8.29
CA SER A 40 -1.26 16.37 8.28
C SER A 40 0.10 16.98 7.95
N LEU A 41 1.12 16.25 8.35
CA LEU A 41 2.45 16.32 7.76
C LEU A 41 2.39 15.54 6.44
N ILE A 42 2.81 16.17 5.33
CA ILE A 42 2.76 15.60 4.00
C ILE A 42 4.19 15.27 3.56
N PHE A 43 4.43 14.01 3.17
CA PHE A 43 5.74 13.56 2.74
C PHE A 43 5.81 13.53 1.21
N ASP A 44 6.69 14.35 0.64
CA ASP A 44 6.80 14.53 -0.80
C ASP A 44 7.56 13.39 -1.50
N ALA A 45 8.50 12.77 -0.82
CA ALA A 45 9.38 11.72 -1.33
C ALA A 45 9.26 10.43 -0.51
N HIS A 46 8.02 9.89 -0.42
CA HIS A 46 7.73 8.63 0.25
C HIS A 46 7.57 7.49 -0.77
N TYR A 47 8.25 6.38 -0.54
CA TYR A 47 8.34 5.30 -1.51
C TYR A 47 7.89 3.95 -0.95
N SER A 48 7.30 3.16 -1.83
CA SER A 48 7.12 1.73 -1.60
C SER A 48 8.47 1.03 -1.48
N ASN A 49 8.61 0.16 -0.51
CA ASN A 49 9.76 -0.74 -0.38
C ASN A 49 9.77 -1.82 -1.48
N SER A 50 8.64 -2.04 -2.12
CA SER A 50 8.46 -2.84 -3.31
C SER A 50 7.18 -2.43 -4.03
N PRO A 51 7.18 -2.09 -5.34
CA PRO A 51 5.95 -1.74 -6.04
C PRO A 51 5.12 -2.99 -6.40
N LEU A 52 4.76 -3.76 -5.36
CA LEU A 52 3.95 -4.98 -5.37
C LEU A 52 3.17 -5.10 -4.06
N CYS A 53 1.91 -5.54 -4.12
CA CYS A 53 1.00 -5.49 -2.97
C CYS A 53 1.53 -6.23 -1.73
N VAL A 54 1.83 -7.53 -1.84
CA VAL A 54 2.23 -8.35 -0.68
C VAL A 54 3.58 -7.92 -0.11
N PRO A 55 4.66 -7.76 -0.91
CA PRO A 55 5.95 -7.31 -0.37
C PRO A 55 5.91 -5.92 0.23
N ALA A 56 5.14 -4.98 -0.37
CA ALA A 56 4.96 -3.64 0.19
C ALA A 56 4.30 -3.69 1.57
N ARG A 57 3.20 -4.43 1.68
CA ARG A 57 2.42 -4.58 2.91
C ARG A 57 3.18 -5.34 4.00
N ALA A 58 3.92 -6.39 3.61
CA ALA A 58 4.80 -7.11 4.52
C ALA A 58 5.91 -6.20 5.07
N GLY A 59 6.57 -5.44 4.20
CA GLY A 59 7.60 -4.48 4.62
C GLY A 59 7.06 -3.41 5.58
N LEU A 60 5.89 -2.81 5.25
CA LEU A 60 5.21 -1.86 6.13
C LEU A 60 4.95 -2.43 7.53
N MET A 61 4.47 -3.67 7.60
CA MET A 61 4.13 -4.31 8.88
C MET A 61 5.34 -4.76 9.68
N THR A 62 6.47 -5.06 9.05
CA THR A 62 7.66 -5.61 9.70
C THR A 62 8.80 -4.60 9.88
N GLY A 63 8.73 -3.44 9.21
CA GLY A 63 9.84 -2.47 9.15
C GLY A 63 11.06 -3.01 8.39
N ARG A 64 10.89 -4.06 7.55
CA ARG A 64 11.99 -4.77 6.89
C ARG A 64 11.81 -4.81 5.38
N MET A 65 12.93 -4.89 4.67
CA MET A 65 12.91 -5.06 3.22
C MET A 65 12.40 -6.47 2.83
N PRO A 66 11.74 -6.62 1.67
CA PRO A 66 11.22 -7.91 1.21
C PRO A 66 12.28 -9.02 1.16
N SER A 67 13.49 -8.69 0.73
CA SER A 67 14.63 -9.63 0.71
C SER A 67 15.05 -10.11 2.10
N ALA A 68 14.79 -9.35 3.15
CA ALA A 68 15.15 -9.70 4.52
C ALA A 68 14.16 -10.70 5.17
N ILE A 69 12.94 -10.80 4.63
CA ILE A 69 11.86 -11.64 5.16
C ILE A 69 11.37 -12.71 4.17
N ASP A 70 12.07 -12.95 3.08
CA ASP A 70 11.71 -13.89 2.00
C ASP A 70 10.32 -13.67 1.37
N CYS A 71 9.80 -12.43 1.44
CA CYS A 71 8.52 -12.04 0.87
C CYS A 71 8.75 -11.36 -0.49
N PHE A 72 9.02 -12.16 -1.53
CA PHE A 72 9.56 -11.65 -2.79
C PHE A 72 8.50 -11.16 -3.78
N ASP A 73 7.26 -11.66 -3.70
CA ASP A 73 6.16 -11.34 -4.62
C ASP A 73 4.77 -11.50 -3.97
N SER A 74 3.72 -11.34 -4.79
CA SER A 74 2.33 -11.46 -4.34
C SER A 74 1.87 -12.90 -4.11
N GLY A 75 2.68 -13.91 -4.40
CA GLY A 75 2.45 -15.33 -4.06
C GLY A 75 3.30 -15.83 -2.90
N CYS A 76 4.08 -14.96 -2.27
CA CYS A 76 4.97 -15.33 -1.16
C CYS A 76 4.35 -15.03 0.20
N ASP A 77 4.32 -16.04 1.07
CA ASP A 77 4.18 -15.85 2.51
C ASP A 77 5.47 -15.28 3.10
N TYR A 78 5.38 -14.66 4.27
CA TYR A 78 6.51 -14.46 5.16
C TYR A 78 6.27 -15.24 6.47
N PRO A 79 7.35 -15.71 7.14
CA PRO A 79 7.19 -16.57 8.30
C PRO A 79 6.33 -15.91 9.40
N PHE A 80 5.36 -16.64 9.96
CA PHE A 80 4.51 -16.16 11.05
C PHE A 80 5.31 -15.76 12.31
N SER A 81 6.56 -16.24 12.43
CA SER A 81 7.47 -15.88 13.51
C SER A 81 8.14 -14.53 13.33
N VAL A 82 8.02 -13.87 12.16
CA VAL A 82 8.53 -12.52 11.95
C VAL A 82 7.65 -11.53 12.69
N PRO A 83 8.20 -10.78 13.67
CA PRO A 83 7.41 -9.81 14.43
C PRO A 83 6.90 -8.68 13.53
N THR A 84 5.66 -8.28 13.74
CA THR A 84 5.01 -7.18 13.02
C THR A 84 4.67 -6.04 13.96
N LEU A 85 4.36 -4.87 13.41
CA LEU A 85 3.78 -3.73 14.14
C LEU A 85 2.63 -4.17 15.05
N ALA A 86 1.72 -5.05 14.56
CA ALA A 86 0.59 -5.53 15.34
C ALA A 86 1.03 -6.36 16.56
N HIS A 87 2.06 -7.17 16.46
CA HIS A 87 2.61 -7.93 17.60
C HIS A 87 3.13 -6.97 18.69
N TYR A 88 3.95 -6.00 18.33
CA TYR A 88 4.52 -5.05 19.30
C TYR A 88 3.43 -4.19 19.93
N LEU A 89 2.47 -3.68 19.15
CA LEU A 89 1.35 -2.92 19.68
C LEU A 89 0.49 -3.73 20.65
N ARG A 90 0.24 -5.02 20.37
CA ARG A 90 -0.48 -5.90 21.30
C ARG A 90 0.27 -6.11 22.61
N VAL A 91 1.59 -6.32 22.57
CA VAL A 91 2.43 -6.39 23.77
C VAL A 91 2.35 -5.07 24.54
N GLY A 92 2.28 -3.94 23.82
CA GLY A 92 2.06 -2.60 24.39
C GLY A 92 0.63 -2.33 24.88
N GLY A 93 -0.28 -3.32 24.82
CA GLY A 93 -1.64 -3.22 25.35
C GLY A 93 -2.70 -2.71 24.35
N TYR A 94 -2.35 -2.53 23.08
CA TYR A 94 -3.29 -2.08 22.04
C TYR A 94 -4.26 -3.19 21.61
N GLU A 95 -5.47 -2.81 21.25
CA GLU A 95 -6.36 -3.63 20.44
C GLU A 95 -6.01 -3.43 18.97
N THR A 96 -5.60 -4.50 18.28
CA THR A 96 -5.13 -4.43 16.89
C THR A 96 -6.16 -5.03 15.94
N VAL A 97 -6.69 -4.18 15.05
CA VAL A 97 -7.85 -4.50 14.23
C VAL A 97 -7.59 -4.11 12.78
N GLN A 98 -8.04 -4.92 11.84
CA GLN A 98 -8.03 -4.61 10.43
C GLN A 98 -9.39 -4.82 9.78
N SER A 99 -9.77 -3.87 8.91
CA SER A 99 -10.90 -3.95 8.00
C SER A 99 -10.41 -3.80 6.57
N GLY A 100 -10.89 -4.63 5.65
CA GLY A 100 -10.49 -4.61 4.25
C GLY A 100 -9.23 -5.42 3.95
N LYS A 101 -8.58 -5.11 2.83
CA LYS A 101 -7.48 -5.87 2.22
C LYS A 101 -6.27 -6.00 3.14
N ALA A 102 -5.95 -7.23 3.53
CA ALA A 102 -4.70 -7.58 4.22
C ALA A 102 -3.65 -8.13 3.26
N HIS A 103 -4.08 -8.99 2.35
CA HIS A 103 -3.28 -9.70 1.36
C HIS A 103 -2.19 -10.56 2.02
N PHE A 104 -2.56 -11.29 3.07
CA PHE A 104 -1.67 -12.26 3.70
C PHE A 104 -1.74 -13.60 2.97
N ILE A 105 -0.58 -14.14 2.64
CA ILE A 105 -0.43 -15.44 1.99
C ILE A 105 -0.17 -16.51 3.05
N GLY A 106 -0.80 -17.67 2.89
CA GLY A 106 -0.64 -18.79 3.79
C GLY A 106 -1.67 -18.85 4.92
N PRO A 107 -1.55 -19.82 5.82
CA PRO A 107 -2.55 -20.09 6.86
C PRO A 107 -2.58 -19.06 7.99
N ASP A 108 -1.48 -18.31 8.22
CA ASP A 108 -1.52 -17.20 9.18
C ASP A 108 -2.13 -15.96 8.53
N GLN A 109 -3.42 -15.78 8.76
CA GLN A 109 -4.21 -14.68 8.24
C GLN A 109 -4.31 -13.50 9.22
N LEU A 110 -3.57 -13.52 10.33
CA LEU A 110 -3.63 -12.48 11.35
C LEU A 110 -2.31 -11.72 11.52
N HIS A 111 -1.16 -12.36 11.43
CA HIS A 111 0.16 -11.74 11.61
C HIS A 111 0.21 -10.71 12.77
N GLY A 112 -0.31 -11.12 13.94
CA GLY A 112 -0.34 -10.29 15.13
C GLY A 112 -1.62 -9.47 15.34
N LEU A 113 -2.51 -9.34 14.36
CA LEU A 113 -3.81 -8.72 14.55
C LEU A 113 -4.67 -9.55 15.52
N GLU A 114 -5.43 -8.89 16.38
CA GLU A 114 -6.42 -9.56 17.21
C GLU A 114 -7.71 -9.85 16.44
N LYS A 115 -8.06 -8.95 15.49
CA LYS A 115 -9.31 -9.04 14.73
C LYS A 115 -9.11 -8.63 13.29
N ARG A 116 -9.77 -9.36 12.41
CA ARG A 116 -10.11 -8.90 11.07
C ARG A 116 -11.62 -8.80 10.97
N LEU A 117 -12.13 -7.71 10.41
CA LEU A 117 -13.55 -7.40 10.36
C LEU A 117 -14.20 -7.87 9.05
N THR A 118 -13.40 -8.13 8.02
CA THR A 118 -13.85 -8.60 6.70
C THR A 118 -13.06 -9.82 6.27
N THR A 119 -13.59 -10.55 5.28
CA THR A 119 -12.79 -11.47 4.46
C THR A 119 -11.77 -10.69 3.63
N ASP A 120 -10.88 -11.39 2.92
CA ASP A 120 -10.02 -10.76 1.92
C ASP A 120 -10.61 -10.95 0.51
N ILE A 121 -10.17 -10.12 -0.45
CA ILE A 121 -10.54 -10.26 -1.86
C ILE A 121 -9.44 -10.93 -2.67
N CYS A 122 -8.22 -10.93 -2.17
CA CYS A 122 -7.06 -11.54 -2.81
C CYS A 122 -6.91 -13.01 -2.39
N PRO A 123 -6.38 -13.88 -3.26
CA PRO A 123 -6.08 -15.25 -2.86
C PRO A 123 -5.03 -15.29 -1.75
N SER A 124 -5.18 -16.26 -0.84
CA SER A 124 -4.28 -16.50 0.30
C SER A 124 -3.35 -17.69 0.11
N ASP A 125 -3.49 -18.42 -0.98
CA ASP A 125 -2.60 -19.50 -1.37
C ASP A 125 -1.47 -19.02 -2.31
N ASN A 126 -0.48 -19.87 -2.57
CA ASN A 126 0.69 -19.54 -3.39
C ASN A 126 0.39 -19.60 -4.89
N CYS A 127 -0.79 -19.18 -5.38
CA CYS A 127 -1.17 -19.31 -6.79
C CYS A 127 -0.40 -18.37 -7.72
N TRP A 128 0.07 -17.23 -7.23
CA TRP A 128 0.83 -16.24 -8.00
C TRP A 128 2.34 -16.37 -7.75
N TYR A 129 2.99 -17.28 -8.43
CA TYR A 129 4.44 -17.46 -8.35
C TYR A 129 5.09 -17.36 -9.73
N GLY A 130 6.29 -16.79 -9.80
CA GLY A 130 7.07 -16.70 -11.01
C GLY A 130 7.84 -17.98 -11.31
N ILE A 131 8.39 -18.08 -12.51
CA ILE A 131 9.15 -19.24 -12.98
C ILE A 131 10.39 -18.74 -13.71
N TRP A 132 11.43 -18.41 -12.95
CA TRP A 132 12.69 -17.93 -13.55
C TRP A 132 13.52 -19.04 -14.21
N ASP A 133 13.23 -20.32 -13.93
CA ASP A 133 13.80 -21.43 -14.68
C ASP A 133 13.30 -21.45 -16.15
N ASP A 134 12.19 -20.76 -16.45
CA ASP A 134 11.64 -20.53 -17.79
C ASP A 134 11.15 -19.08 -17.90
N PRO A 135 12.06 -18.12 -18.05
CA PRO A 135 11.73 -16.68 -17.98
C PRO A 135 10.92 -16.18 -19.19
N ASP A 136 10.83 -16.97 -20.24
CA ASP A 136 10.05 -16.65 -21.45
C ASP A 136 8.61 -17.14 -21.37
N ARG A 137 8.29 -17.95 -20.39
CA ARG A 137 6.94 -18.44 -20.15
C ARG A 137 6.02 -17.32 -19.72
N ILE A 138 4.95 -17.09 -20.46
CA ILE A 138 3.87 -16.20 -20.07
C ILE A 138 3.04 -16.91 -18.99
N LEU A 139 2.82 -16.21 -17.88
CA LEU A 139 2.07 -16.72 -16.74
C LEU A 139 0.58 -16.40 -16.93
N ASP A 140 -0.30 -17.40 -16.85
CA ASP A 140 -1.73 -17.25 -17.13
C ASP A 140 -2.44 -16.29 -16.17
N TRP A 141 -1.93 -16.18 -14.92
CA TRP A 141 -2.46 -15.30 -13.90
C TRP A 141 -1.92 -13.87 -13.98
N PHE A 142 -0.95 -13.59 -14.86
CA PHE A 142 -0.33 -12.27 -14.95
C PHE A 142 -1.26 -11.25 -15.59
N HIS A 143 -1.13 -9.98 -15.22
CA HIS A 143 -1.89 -8.89 -15.81
C HIS A 143 -1.82 -8.89 -17.35
N THR A 144 -2.93 -8.52 -17.99
CA THR A 144 -3.00 -8.28 -19.43
C THR A 144 -3.48 -6.86 -19.71
N LEU A 145 -3.43 -6.41 -20.95
CA LEU A 145 -3.97 -5.12 -21.35
C LEU A 145 -5.52 -5.06 -21.32
N GLU A 146 -6.19 -6.16 -21.00
CA GLU A 146 -7.65 -6.25 -20.94
C GLU A 146 -8.27 -5.20 -20.03
N ASN A 147 -7.72 -5.00 -18.82
CA ASN A 147 -8.25 -4.03 -17.86
C ASN A 147 -8.16 -2.58 -18.37
N ALA A 148 -7.17 -2.26 -19.20
CA ALA A 148 -7.07 -0.97 -19.86
C ALA A 148 -8.05 -0.85 -21.04
N ALA A 149 -8.17 -1.92 -21.84
CA ALA A 149 -9.05 -1.96 -23.01
C ALA A 149 -10.53 -1.95 -22.63
N THR A 150 -10.91 -2.58 -21.51
CA THR A 150 -12.31 -2.73 -21.05
C THR A 150 -12.71 -1.72 -19.99
N ALA A 151 -11.84 -0.76 -19.68
CA ALA A 151 -12.09 0.29 -18.69
C ALA A 151 -13.42 1.03 -18.94
N GLY A 152 -14.10 1.46 -17.85
CA GLY A 152 -15.32 2.23 -17.99
C GLY A 152 -16.27 2.16 -16.79
N ILE A 153 -17.56 2.17 -17.08
CA ILE A 153 -18.61 2.15 -16.06
C ILE A 153 -18.97 0.72 -15.72
N ALA A 154 -19.03 0.42 -14.42
CA ALA A 154 -19.65 -0.78 -13.88
C ALA A 154 -20.63 -0.41 -12.77
N GLU A 155 -21.88 -0.86 -12.87
CA GLU A 155 -22.89 -0.59 -11.82
C GLU A 155 -22.46 -1.16 -10.46
N ARG A 156 -21.81 -2.31 -10.47
CA ARG A 156 -21.32 -3.00 -9.27
C ARG A 156 -20.17 -3.92 -9.61
N SER A 157 -19.21 -4.06 -8.68
CA SER A 157 -18.14 -5.05 -8.77
C SER A 157 -17.88 -5.67 -7.41
N SER A 158 -17.28 -6.85 -7.35
CA SER A 158 -16.87 -7.49 -6.09
C SER A 158 -15.84 -6.65 -5.33
N GLN A 159 -15.01 -5.90 -6.05
CA GLN A 159 -14.03 -4.97 -5.46
C GLN A 159 -14.73 -3.82 -4.72
N GLN A 160 -15.80 -3.27 -5.31
CA GLN A 160 -16.64 -2.26 -4.64
C GLN A 160 -17.36 -2.83 -3.42
N ASP A 161 -17.91 -4.05 -3.53
CA ASP A 161 -18.56 -4.73 -2.42
C ASP A 161 -17.61 -4.87 -1.23
N HIS A 162 -16.38 -5.32 -1.50
CA HIS A 162 -15.34 -5.45 -0.49
C HIS A 162 -15.00 -4.11 0.17
N ASP A 163 -14.83 -3.04 -0.60
CA ASP A 163 -14.44 -1.75 -0.05
C ASP A 163 -15.58 -1.06 0.71
N PHE A 164 -16.84 -1.23 0.28
CA PHE A 164 -18.00 -0.81 1.06
C PHE A 164 -18.13 -1.58 2.37
N ASP A 165 -17.88 -2.89 2.36
CA ASP A 165 -17.87 -3.69 3.58
C ASP A 165 -16.72 -3.28 4.51
N ALA A 166 -15.55 -3.00 3.96
CA ALA A 166 -14.40 -2.51 4.72
C ALA A 166 -14.70 -1.19 5.45
N ALA A 167 -15.29 -0.21 4.76
CA ALA A 167 -15.68 1.05 5.38
C ALA A 167 -16.80 0.85 6.41
N HIS A 168 -17.85 0.12 6.04
CA HIS A 168 -19.01 -0.10 6.92
C HIS A 168 -18.62 -0.81 8.21
N THR A 169 -17.84 -1.88 8.14
CA THR A 169 -17.42 -2.63 9.33
C THR A 169 -16.44 -1.83 10.20
N ALA A 170 -15.57 -1.01 9.61
CA ALA A 170 -14.73 -0.08 10.35
C ALA A 170 -15.56 0.98 11.10
N VAL A 171 -16.53 1.60 10.42
CA VAL A 171 -17.47 2.56 11.04
C VAL A 171 -18.21 1.92 12.19
N ARG A 172 -18.79 0.74 11.98
CA ARG A 172 -19.48 0.00 13.04
C ARG A 172 -18.57 -0.31 14.21
N TRP A 173 -17.34 -0.77 13.94
CA TRP A 173 -16.36 -1.07 14.98
C TRP A 173 -16.00 0.16 15.81
N LEU A 174 -15.83 1.34 15.21
CA LEU A 174 -15.54 2.60 15.91
C LEU A 174 -16.67 2.96 16.88
N TYR A 175 -17.93 2.82 16.47
CA TYR A 175 -19.07 3.06 17.36
C TYR A 175 -19.16 1.99 18.47
N ASP A 176 -18.92 0.72 18.18
CA ASP A 176 -18.92 -0.35 19.18
C ASP A 176 -17.78 -0.13 20.21
N TYR A 177 -16.61 0.28 19.76
CA TYR A 177 -15.49 0.67 20.63
C TYR A 177 -15.88 1.86 21.53
N ALA A 178 -16.54 2.87 20.97
CA ALA A 178 -16.94 4.06 21.73
C ALA A 178 -18.03 3.78 22.77
N ARG A 179 -18.94 2.83 22.50
CA ARG A 179 -19.97 2.38 23.46
C ARG A 179 -19.40 1.49 24.56
N GLY A 180 -18.30 0.81 24.28
CA GLY A 180 -17.66 -0.12 25.22
C GLY A 180 -16.87 0.58 26.34
N PRO A 181 -16.40 -0.18 27.30
CA PRO A 181 -15.51 0.32 28.35
C PRO A 181 -14.12 0.60 27.77
N LYS A 182 -13.84 1.74 27.27
CA LYS A 182 -12.55 2.16 26.64
C LYS A 182 -11.34 1.83 27.54
N GLN A 183 -10.91 0.58 27.55
CA GLN A 183 -9.84 0.12 28.46
C GLN A 183 -8.48 0.06 27.76
N ARG A 184 -8.45 -0.04 26.43
CA ARG A 184 -7.22 -0.23 25.64
C ARG A 184 -7.21 0.76 24.49
N PRO A 185 -6.05 1.37 24.17
CA PRO A 185 -5.90 2.10 22.93
C PRO A 185 -6.04 1.13 21.74
N PHE A 186 -6.36 1.65 20.57
CA PHE A 186 -6.50 0.82 19.37
C PHE A 186 -5.52 1.19 18.27
N PHE A 187 -5.21 0.19 17.45
CA PHE A 187 -4.67 0.31 16.11
C PHE A 187 -5.72 -0.26 15.15
N LEU A 188 -6.40 0.61 14.40
CA LEU A 188 -7.37 0.23 13.39
C LEU A 188 -6.79 0.53 12.00
N LYS A 189 -6.50 -0.53 11.24
CA LYS A 189 -6.11 -0.42 9.83
C LYS A 189 -7.34 -0.64 8.95
N VAL A 190 -7.68 0.35 8.13
CA VAL A 190 -8.73 0.26 7.10
C VAL A 190 -8.05 0.33 5.74
N SER A 191 -8.18 -0.72 4.95
CA SER A 191 -7.45 -0.87 3.69
C SER A 191 -8.38 -1.20 2.54
N PHE A 192 -8.47 -0.27 1.59
CA PHE A 192 -9.30 -0.37 0.40
C PHE A 192 -8.54 -1.04 -0.74
N THR A 193 -9.28 -1.65 -1.68
CA THR A 193 -8.72 -2.23 -2.90
C THR A 193 -8.67 -1.23 -4.04
N HIS A 194 -9.59 -0.25 -4.06
CA HIS A 194 -9.51 0.83 -5.04
C HIS A 194 -8.35 1.79 -4.72
N PRO A 195 -7.80 2.43 -5.77
CA PRO A 195 -8.15 2.40 -7.19
C PRO A 195 -7.45 1.31 -8.04
N HIS A 196 -6.99 0.18 -7.44
CA HIS A 196 -6.40 -0.95 -8.18
C HIS A 196 -7.31 -1.37 -9.35
N ASP A 197 -6.71 -1.73 -10.49
CA ASP A 197 -7.44 -2.28 -11.63
C ASP A 197 -8.38 -3.47 -11.22
N PRO A 198 -9.43 -3.75 -12.02
CA PRO A 198 -9.82 -3.16 -13.30
C PRO A 198 -10.28 -1.71 -13.16
N TYR A 199 -10.00 -0.88 -14.19
CA TYR A 199 -10.31 0.55 -14.18
C TYR A 199 -11.79 0.81 -14.44
N VAL A 200 -12.64 0.28 -13.55
CA VAL A 200 -14.09 0.43 -13.62
C VAL A 200 -14.62 1.12 -12.38
N THR A 201 -15.61 1.97 -12.54
CA THR A 201 -16.21 2.71 -11.43
C THR A 201 -17.72 2.85 -11.60
N PRO A 202 -18.51 3.00 -10.50
CA PRO A 202 -19.94 3.23 -10.62
C PRO A 202 -20.28 4.52 -11.33
N PRO A 203 -21.48 4.61 -11.97
CA PRO A 203 -21.94 5.83 -12.65
C PRO A 203 -21.86 7.08 -11.77
N ALA A 204 -22.13 6.97 -10.47
CA ALA A 204 -22.09 8.08 -9.52
C ALA A 204 -20.70 8.72 -9.38
N TYR A 205 -19.65 7.97 -9.59
CA TYR A 205 -18.26 8.44 -9.53
C TYR A 205 -17.72 8.78 -10.91
N TRP A 206 -18.07 7.99 -11.95
CA TRP A 206 -17.76 8.31 -13.33
C TRP A 206 -18.29 9.71 -13.70
N ASN A 207 -19.57 10.00 -13.42
CA ASN A 207 -20.23 11.25 -13.75
C ASN A 207 -19.73 12.46 -12.93
N ARG A 208 -18.77 12.29 -12.03
CA ARG A 208 -18.08 13.43 -11.39
C ARG A 208 -17.13 14.17 -12.32
N TYR A 209 -16.77 13.56 -13.44
CA TYR A 209 -15.80 14.06 -14.41
C TYR A 209 -16.43 14.13 -15.79
N LEU A 210 -16.03 15.13 -16.57
CA LEU A 210 -16.33 15.18 -17.99
C LEU A 210 -15.17 14.51 -18.77
N ASP A 211 -15.46 13.92 -19.92
CA ASP A 211 -14.45 13.21 -20.71
C ASP A 211 -13.32 14.14 -21.19
N ASP A 212 -13.62 15.43 -21.44
CA ASP A 212 -12.67 16.44 -21.86
C ASP A 212 -11.84 17.03 -20.69
N GLU A 213 -12.23 16.77 -19.44
CA GLU A 213 -11.44 17.12 -18.26
C GLU A 213 -10.31 16.08 -18.01
N ILE A 214 -10.45 14.85 -18.54
CA ILE A 214 -9.48 13.77 -18.30
C ILE A 214 -8.20 14.07 -19.06
N ASP A 215 -7.14 14.36 -18.32
CA ASP A 215 -5.80 14.57 -18.87
C ASP A 215 -5.20 13.28 -19.42
N MET A 216 -4.39 13.39 -20.45
CA MET A 216 -3.63 12.29 -21.03
C MET A 216 -2.28 12.15 -20.32
N PRO A 217 -1.59 10.99 -20.47
CA PRO A 217 -0.24 10.81 -19.94
C PRO A 217 0.68 11.95 -20.35
N ILE A 218 1.50 12.41 -19.41
CA ILE A 218 2.50 13.46 -19.67
C ILE A 218 3.62 12.90 -20.56
N THR A 219 4.01 11.64 -20.30
CA THR A 219 5.02 10.94 -21.08
C THR A 219 4.36 10.14 -22.20
N PRO A 220 4.78 10.34 -23.47
CA PRO A 220 4.19 9.64 -24.59
C PRO A 220 4.46 8.14 -24.53
N ASN A 221 3.64 7.36 -25.26
CA ASN A 221 3.89 5.95 -25.44
C ASN A 221 5.28 5.74 -26.11
N ILE A 222 6.13 4.97 -25.44
CA ILE A 222 7.46 4.62 -25.96
C ILE A 222 7.32 3.30 -26.73
N PRO A 223 7.78 3.23 -28.00
CA PRO A 223 7.83 1.97 -28.74
C PRO A 223 8.54 0.88 -27.93
N VAL A 224 8.05 -0.36 -27.99
CA VAL A 224 8.61 -1.46 -27.19
C VAL A 224 10.11 -1.64 -27.44
N SER A 225 10.56 -1.49 -28.71
CA SER A 225 11.97 -1.56 -29.09
C SER A 225 12.88 -0.54 -28.38
N ASP A 226 12.31 0.59 -27.97
CA ASP A 226 13.03 1.72 -27.40
C ASP A 226 13.00 1.73 -25.85
N ARG A 227 12.23 0.81 -25.26
CA ARG A 227 12.19 0.64 -23.81
C ARG A 227 13.45 -0.05 -23.30
N ASP A 228 13.76 0.16 -22.03
CA ASP A 228 14.79 -0.62 -21.36
C ASP A 228 14.43 -2.13 -21.33
N PRO A 229 15.40 -3.03 -21.10
CA PRO A 229 15.14 -4.49 -21.14
C PRO A 229 14.07 -4.98 -20.18
N HIS A 230 13.90 -4.31 -19.04
CA HIS A 230 12.83 -4.62 -18.10
C HIS A 230 11.46 -4.21 -18.67
N GLY A 231 11.34 -3.00 -19.18
CA GLY A 231 10.12 -2.50 -19.82
C GLY A 231 9.70 -3.32 -21.04
N GLN A 232 10.67 -3.82 -21.83
CA GLN A 232 10.40 -4.75 -22.94
C GLN A 232 9.86 -6.08 -22.46
N TRP A 233 10.47 -6.65 -21.40
CA TRP A 233 10.04 -7.91 -20.81
C TRP A 233 8.62 -7.80 -20.22
N LEU A 234 8.38 -6.75 -19.45
CA LEU A 234 7.10 -6.50 -18.81
C LEU A 234 5.97 -6.31 -19.83
N TYR A 235 6.22 -5.48 -20.86
CA TYR A 235 5.23 -5.26 -21.92
C TYR A 235 4.87 -6.55 -22.67
N ARG A 236 5.83 -7.41 -22.97
CA ARG A 236 5.58 -8.70 -23.61
C ARG A 236 4.62 -9.60 -22.80
N HIS A 237 4.63 -9.45 -21.47
CA HIS A 237 3.71 -10.21 -20.60
C HIS A 237 2.32 -9.61 -20.55
N TYR A 238 2.20 -8.29 -20.72
CA TYR A 238 0.90 -7.61 -20.79
C TYR A 238 0.25 -7.74 -22.15
N ASP A 239 1.02 -7.56 -23.21
CA ASP A 239 0.54 -7.59 -24.59
C ASP A 239 0.62 -9.00 -25.16
N ARG A 240 -0.51 -9.68 -25.10
CA ARG A 240 -0.69 -11.02 -25.69
C ARG A 240 -1.21 -10.96 -27.13
N GLY A 241 -1.21 -9.76 -27.74
CA GLY A 241 -1.74 -9.55 -29.10
C GLY A 241 -3.26 -9.55 -29.18
N GLU A 242 -3.95 -9.47 -28.04
CA GLU A 242 -5.42 -9.50 -27.96
C GLU A 242 -6.04 -8.10 -28.01
N PHE A 243 -5.31 -7.07 -27.58
CA PHE A 243 -5.81 -5.72 -27.45
C PHE A 243 -4.84 -4.69 -28.02
N GLU A 244 -5.34 -3.78 -28.85
CA GLU A 244 -4.63 -2.57 -29.26
C GLU A 244 -5.11 -1.40 -28.39
N ILE A 245 -4.21 -0.85 -27.57
CA ILE A 245 -4.54 0.27 -26.70
C ILE A 245 -4.46 1.57 -27.45
N THR A 246 -5.60 2.21 -27.61
CA THR A 246 -5.78 3.53 -28.24
C THR A 246 -5.82 4.64 -27.21
N ASP A 247 -5.71 5.90 -27.65
CA ASP A 247 -5.87 7.09 -26.78
C ASP A 247 -7.24 7.11 -26.08
N ASP A 248 -8.28 6.59 -26.72
CA ASP A 248 -9.61 6.47 -26.11
C ASP A 248 -9.60 5.46 -24.94
N HIS A 249 -8.94 4.31 -25.11
CA HIS A 249 -8.75 3.34 -24.04
C HIS A 249 -7.97 3.97 -22.87
N VAL A 250 -6.89 4.69 -23.15
CA VAL A 250 -6.10 5.39 -22.13
C VAL A 250 -6.96 6.41 -21.36
N ARG A 251 -7.73 7.24 -22.08
CA ARG A 251 -8.63 8.24 -21.46
C ARG A 251 -9.68 7.55 -20.58
N ARG A 252 -10.32 6.50 -21.06
CA ARG A 252 -11.33 5.75 -20.32
C ARG A 252 -10.75 5.08 -19.07
N ALA A 253 -9.56 4.50 -19.15
CA ALA A 253 -8.88 3.93 -17.98
C ALA A 253 -8.56 4.98 -16.92
N ARG A 254 -8.04 6.15 -17.34
CA ARG A 254 -7.79 7.28 -16.43
C ARG A 254 -9.10 7.79 -15.81
N HIS A 255 -10.17 7.91 -16.59
CA HIS A 255 -11.48 8.30 -16.10
C HIS A 255 -12.01 7.34 -15.02
N GLY A 256 -11.96 6.03 -15.29
CA GLY A 256 -12.36 4.99 -14.32
C GLY A 256 -11.51 5.03 -13.05
N TYR A 257 -10.20 5.21 -13.20
CA TYR A 257 -9.28 5.37 -12.06
C TYR A 257 -9.59 6.62 -11.23
N TYR A 258 -9.86 7.78 -11.84
CA TYR A 258 -10.23 9.02 -11.13
C TYR A 258 -11.53 8.86 -10.35
N GLY A 259 -12.54 8.22 -10.97
CA GLY A 259 -13.77 7.85 -10.28
C GLY A 259 -13.51 6.93 -9.08
N SER A 260 -12.61 5.96 -9.22
CA SER A 260 -12.23 5.05 -8.16
C SER A 260 -11.47 5.75 -7.02
N VAL A 261 -10.62 6.73 -7.33
CA VAL A 261 -9.98 7.57 -6.30
C VAL A 261 -11.01 8.38 -5.53
N SER A 262 -12.01 8.96 -6.22
CA SER A 262 -13.12 9.65 -5.55
C SER A 262 -14.01 8.74 -4.72
N LEU A 263 -14.13 7.46 -5.08
CA LEU A 263 -14.82 6.46 -4.26
C LEU A 263 -14.05 6.20 -2.96
N VAL A 264 -12.73 6.01 -3.04
CA VAL A 264 -11.87 5.88 -1.85
C VAL A 264 -11.99 7.12 -0.95
N ASP A 265 -12.00 8.30 -1.53
CA ASP A 265 -12.17 9.56 -0.79
C ASP A 265 -13.47 9.59 0.02
N ASP A 266 -14.60 9.21 -0.59
CA ASP A 266 -15.89 9.13 0.11
C ASP A 266 -15.88 8.09 1.24
N LEU A 267 -15.26 6.91 1.01
CA LEU A 267 -15.19 5.86 2.01
C LEU A 267 -14.28 6.25 3.19
N VAL A 268 -13.15 6.88 2.91
CA VAL A 268 -12.29 7.49 3.94
C VAL A 268 -13.07 8.53 4.73
N GLY A 269 -13.84 9.38 4.04
CA GLY A 269 -14.71 10.36 4.67
C GLY A 269 -15.69 9.75 5.68
N GLN A 270 -16.35 8.63 5.33
CA GLN A 270 -17.28 7.93 6.24
C GLN A 270 -16.57 7.44 7.51
N VAL A 271 -15.36 6.88 7.39
CA VAL A 271 -14.58 6.41 8.55
C VAL A 271 -14.14 7.59 9.43
N MET A 272 -13.70 8.70 8.81
CA MET A 272 -13.32 9.91 9.53
C MET A 272 -14.50 10.59 10.25
N ASP A 273 -15.68 10.59 9.63
CA ASP A 273 -16.90 11.12 10.24
C ASP A 273 -17.31 10.29 11.46
N ALA A 274 -17.21 8.94 11.39
CA ALA A 274 -17.43 8.06 12.51
C ALA A 274 -16.43 8.30 13.66
N LEU A 275 -15.13 8.49 13.34
CA LEU A 275 -14.10 8.81 14.32
C LEU A 275 -14.43 10.11 15.07
N LYS A 276 -14.82 11.16 14.34
CA LYS A 276 -15.23 12.46 14.90
C LYS A 276 -16.51 12.35 15.72
N ALA A 277 -17.56 11.68 15.20
CA ALA A 277 -18.84 11.50 15.89
C ALA A 277 -18.68 10.66 17.17
N ALA A 278 -17.74 9.71 17.19
CA ALA A 278 -17.37 8.95 18.37
C ALA A 278 -16.49 9.74 19.37
N ARG A 279 -16.11 10.98 19.05
CA ARG A 279 -15.19 11.83 19.85
C ARG A 279 -13.85 11.15 20.13
N LEU A 280 -13.32 10.44 19.14
CA LEU A 280 -12.03 9.74 19.25
C LEU A 280 -10.90 10.49 18.53
N ASP A 281 -11.25 11.44 17.66
CA ASP A 281 -10.34 12.20 16.79
C ASP A 281 -9.28 12.99 17.58
N GLN A 282 -9.64 13.48 18.77
CA GLN A 282 -8.72 14.28 19.62
C GLN A 282 -7.57 13.47 20.22
N ASN A 283 -7.63 12.15 20.21
CA ASN A 283 -6.60 11.25 20.75
C ASN A 283 -6.24 10.13 19.75
N THR A 284 -6.34 10.41 18.46
CA THR A 284 -6.07 9.42 17.40
C THR A 284 -5.10 10.00 16.39
N ILE A 285 -3.97 9.33 16.18
CA ILE A 285 -3.07 9.55 15.06
C ILE A 285 -3.78 9.01 13.81
N VAL A 286 -3.86 9.83 12.75
CA VAL A 286 -4.40 9.40 11.46
C VAL A 286 -3.26 9.31 10.46
N VAL A 287 -3.12 8.16 9.82
CA VAL A 287 -2.18 7.92 8.72
C VAL A 287 -2.95 7.59 7.47
N PHE A 288 -2.62 8.23 6.35
CA PHE A 288 -3.09 7.84 5.02
C PHE A 288 -1.90 7.55 4.11
N THR A 289 -1.92 6.38 3.45
CA THR A 289 -0.88 5.96 2.50
C THR A 289 -1.43 4.98 1.45
N ALA A 290 -0.56 4.53 0.53
CA ALA A 290 -0.82 3.43 -0.41
C ALA A 290 0.35 2.44 -0.38
N ASP A 291 0.16 1.23 -0.92
CA ASP A 291 1.23 0.22 -1.02
C ASP A 291 2.16 0.45 -2.21
N HIS A 292 1.63 0.85 -3.35
CA HIS A 292 2.34 1.25 -4.57
C HIS A 292 1.45 2.15 -5.42
N GLY A 293 1.98 2.66 -6.52
CA GLY A 293 1.24 3.45 -7.48
C GLY A 293 0.80 2.68 -8.72
N ASP A 294 0.49 3.43 -9.79
CA ASP A 294 0.05 2.92 -11.10
C ASP A 294 0.64 3.78 -12.21
N MET A 295 1.20 3.16 -13.25
CA MET A 295 1.70 3.83 -14.45
C MET A 295 0.59 4.48 -15.29
N LEU A 296 -0.59 3.91 -15.30
CA LEU A 296 -1.83 4.43 -15.90
C LEU A 296 -1.66 5.08 -17.28
N GLY A 297 -0.92 4.38 -18.15
CA GLY A 297 -0.65 4.80 -19.53
C GLY A 297 0.60 5.65 -19.72
N GLU A 298 1.26 6.12 -18.66
CA GLU A 298 2.54 6.85 -18.78
C GLU A 298 3.59 5.97 -19.47
N ARG A 299 4.28 6.49 -20.46
CA ARG A 299 5.23 5.75 -21.30
C ARG A 299 4.61 4.58 -22.07
N GLY A 300 3.26 4.48 -22.15
CA GLY A 300 2.54 3.31 -22.61
C GLY A 300 2.65 2.11 -21.67
N ALA A 301 3.03 2.33 -20.41
CA ALA A 301 3.10 1.32 -19.35
C ALA A 301 1.84 1.35 -18.47
N TRP A 302 1.54 0.23 -17.86
CA TRP A 302 0.34 0.01 -17.05
C TRP A 302 0.70 -0.64 -15.72
N TYR A 303 -0.19 -0.49 -14.74
CA TYR A 303 -0.06 -1.11 -13.43
C TYR A 303 1.18 -0.65 -12.66
N LYS A 304 1.84 -1.58 -11.99
CA LYS A 304 3.03 -1.41 -11.13
C LYS A 304 4.22 -2.19 -11.70
N MET A 305 5.06 -2.77 -10.86
CA MET A 305 6.21 -3.62 -11.20
C MET A 305 7.34 -2.87 -11.92
N SER A 306 7.44 -1.58 -11.68
CA SER A 306 8.52 -0.74 -12.19
C SER A 306 9.00 0.23 -11.12
N PHE A 307 10.19 0.79 -11.31
CA PHE A 307 10.71 1.80 -10.39
C PHE A 307 10.42 3.24 -10.81
N TYR A 308 9.59 3.46 -11.82
CA TYR A 308 9.16 4.82 -12.17
C TYR A 308 8.35 5.45 -11.04
N GLU A 309 8.44 6.80 -10.93
CA GLU A 309 7.76 7.56 -9.87
C GLU A 309 6.27 7.22 -9.74
N ARG A 310 5.58 7.02 -10.88
CA ARG A 310 4.15 6.67 -10.90
C ARG A 310 3.85 5.31 -10.28
N SER A 311 4.81 4.39 -10.29
CA SER A 311 4.67 3.03 -9.76
C SER A 311 5.17 2.90 -8.31
N CYS A 312 6.32 3.48 -7.99
CA CYS A 312 6.99 3.22 -6.70
C CYS A 312 6.83 4.33 -5.65
N ARG A 313 6.50 5.58 -6.04
CA ARG A 313 6.21 6.66 -5.10
C ARG A 313 4.76 6.58 -4.63
N VAL A 314 4.55 6.73 -3.32
CA VAL A 314 3.23 6.60 -2.69
C VAL A 314 2.93 7.83 -1.82
N PRO A 315 1.65 8.20 -1.62
CA PRO A 315 1.29 9.27 -0.71
C PRO A 315 1.59 8.87 0.73
N LEU A 316 1.98 9.83 1.55
CA LEU A 316 1.99 9.70 3.00
C LEU A 316 1.55 11.00 3.65
N MET A 317 0.50 10.91 4.44
CA MET A 317 -0.05 11.98 5.26
C MET A 317 -0.17 11.48 6.70
N ILE A 318 0.39 12.21 7.67
CA ILE A 318 0.33 11.84 9.09
C ILE A 318 -0.23 13.03 9.87
N SER A 319 -1.41 12.87 10.44
CA SER A 319 -2.01 13.83 11.37
C SER A 319 -1.84 13.33 12.81
N ILE A 320 -1.21 14.14 13.66
CA ILE A 320 -0.92 13.81 15.06
C ILE A 320 -1.65 14.83 15.93
N PRO A 321 -2.44 14.42 16.93
CA PRO A 321 -3.11 15.34 17.86
C PRO A 321 -2.10 16.28 18.53
N GLY A 322 -2.32 17.59 18.39
CA GLY A 322 -1.47 18.63 18.94
C GLY A 322 -0.31 19.09 18.04
N GLU A 323 -0.05 18.42 16.93
CA GLU A 323 0.90 18.89 15.92
C GLU A 323 0.22 19.78 14.88
N GLU A 324 0.97 20.77 14.38
CA GLU A 324 0.49 21.69 13.32
C GLU A 324 0.52 20.97 11.96
N GLY A 325 -0.63 20.95 11.27
CA GLY A 325 -0.78 20.37 9.93
C GLY A 325 -0.28 21.28 8.82
N GLY A 326 -0.34 20.75 7.58
CA GLY A 326 -0.02 21.49 6.35
C GLY A 326 1.48 21.61 6.05
N ARG A 327 2.36 21.11 6.90
CA ARG A 327 3.81 21.12 6.68
C ARG A 327 4.22 20.00 5.74
N ARG A 328 5.10 20.32 4.78
CA ARG A 328 5.68 19.34 3.84
C ARG A 328 7.07 18.91 4.23
N ILE A 329 7.36 17.62 4.03
CA ILE A 329 8.63 16.96 4.31
C ILE A 329 9.16 16.41 2.99
N SER A 330 10.29 16.92 2.52
CA SER A 330 10.87 16.61 1.22
C SER A 330 11.87 15.46 1.24
N GLN A 331 12.31 15.03 2.43
CA GLN A 331 13.29 13.97 2.60
C GLN A 331 12.74 12.63 2.11
N CYS A 332 13.65 11.80 1.55
CA CYS A 332 13.35 10.46 1.11
C CYS A 332 12.99 9.55 2.29
N THR A 333 11.83 8.93 2.21
CA THR A 333 11.28 8.02 3.23
C THR A 333 10.67 6.78 2.57
N SER A 334 10.41 5.74 3.36
CA SER A 334 9.90 4.45 2.87
C SER A 334 8.71 3.96 3.70
N LEU A 335 7.87 3.10 3.12
CA LEU A 335 6.81 2.40 3.85
C LEU A 335 7.34 1.64 5.08
N ILE A 336 8.55 1.08 5.02
CA ILE A 336 9.16 0.38 6.15
C ILE A 336 9.45 1.30 7.35
N ASP A 337 9.52 2.61 7.14
CA ASP A 337 9.74 3.60 8.19
C ASP A 337 8.49 3.82 9.07
N LEU A 338 7.32 3.39 8.61
CA LEU A 338 6.05 3.57 9.33
C LEU A 338 5.97 2.71 10.60
N MET A 339 6.48 1.47 10.57
CA MET A 339 6.50 0.61 11.76
C MET A 339 7.27 1.28 12.92
N PRO A 340 8.56 1.61 12.80
CA PRO A 340 9.31 2.23 13.90
C PRO A 340 8.75 3.60 14.30
N THR A 341 8.20 4.36 13.35
CA THR A 341 7.55 5.64 13.64
C THR A 341 6.34 5.48 14.54
N LEU A 342 5.43 4.56 14.19
CA LEU A 342 4.23 4.31 14.97
C LEU A 342 4.56 3.72 16.34
N LEU A 343 5.54 2.81 16.46
CA LEU A 343 5.99 2.30 17.75
C LEU A 343 6.51 3.44 18.66
N ASN A 344 7.32 4.34 18.13
CA ASN A 344 7.84 5.47 18.89
C ASN A 344 6.78 6.53 19.25
N LEU A 345 5.71 6.66 18.47
CA LEU A 345 4.59 7.55 18.77
C LEU A 345 3.62 6.97 19.81
N THR A 346 3.57 5.65 19.95
CA THR A 346 2.51 4.97 20.70
C THR A 346 2.97 4.24 21.97
N LEU A 347 4.23 3.80 22.00
CA LEU A 347 4.77 3.00 23.11
C LEU A 347 5.86 3.77 23.86
N ASP A 348 5.85 3.70 25.19
CA ASP A 348 6.82 4.39 26.05
C ASP A 348 8.29 4.06 25.70
N LYS A 349 8.56 2.81 25.34
CA LYS A 349 9.89 2.36 24.95
C LYS A 349 10.14 2.39 23.45
N GLY A 350 9.05 2.57 22.66
CA GLY A 350 9.13 2.62 21.21
C GLY A 350 9.92 1.45 20.63
N CYS A 351 10.93 1.74 19.82
CA CYS A 351 11.78 0.73 19.19
C CYS A 351 12.85 0.12 20.12
N ALA A 352 12.96 0.55 21.38
CA ALA A 352 13.97 -0.01 22.31
C ALA A 352 13.69 -1.48 22.67
N ASP A 353 12.46 -1.95 22.52
CA ASP A 353 12.06 -3.34 22.79
C ASP A 353 12.02 -4.24 21.52
N LEU A 354 12.54 -3.77 20.37
CA LEU A 354 12.65 -4.60 19.18
C LEU A 354 13.55 -5.80 19.42
N VAL A 355 13.06 -7.00 19.10
CA VAL A 355 13.79 -8.25 19.33
C VAL A 355 14.89 -8.51 18.31
N GLU A 356 14.85 -7.80 17.18
CA GLU A 356 15.85 -7.86 16.11
C GLU A 356 15.96 -6.51 15.39
N PRO A 357 17.10 -6.23 14.74
CA PRO A 357 17.26 -5.04 13.90
C PRO A 357 16.28 -5.01 12.74
N ILE A 358 15.83 -3.82 12.37
CA ILE A 358 15.00 -3.55 11.19
C ILE A 358 15.70 -2.53 10.28
N GLU A 359 15.31 -2.48 9.01
CA GLU A 359 15.86 -1.51 8.06
C GLU A 359 15.10 -0.19 8.06
N GLY A 360 13.85 -0.18 8.54
CA GLY A 360 13.03 1.03 8.67
C GLY A 360 13.58 1.99 9.73
N ARG A 361 13.41 3.29 9.50
CA ARG A 361 13.87 4.38 10.37
C ARG A 361 12.68 5.18 10.88
N SER A 362 12.71 5.55 12.13
CA SER A 362 11.65 6.40 12.70
C SER A 362 11.67 7.81 12.10
N LEU A 363 10.51 8.27 11.65
CA LEU A 363 10.32 9.60 11.07
C LEU A 363 10.19 10.71 12.14
N LEU A 364 10.35 10.40 13.43
CA LEU A 364 10.13 11.38 14.51
C LEU A 364 11.00 12.62 14.41
N SER A 365 12.27 12.52 13.98
CA SER A 365 13.14 13.67 13.77
C SER A 365 12.56 14.60 12.68
N LEU A 366 12.14 14.03 11.54
CA LEU A 366 11.52 14.81 10.46
C LEU A 366 10.17 15.40 10.88
N ILE A 367 9.38 14.66 11.65
CA ILE A 367 8.12 15.13 12.25
C ILE A 367 8.40 16.31 13.19
N GLY A 368 9.45 16.23 14.01
CA GLY A 368 9.89 17.32 14.87
C GLY A 368 10.55 18.51 14.15
N GLY A 369 10.72 18.42 12.82
CA GLY A 369 11.36 19.47 12.01
C GLY A 369 12.89 19.40 11.98
N ASP A 370 13.48 18.34 12.53
CA ASP A 370 14.92 18.12 12.54
C ASP A 370 15.30 17.10 11.44
N SER A 371 16.01 17.57 10.45
CA SER A 371 16.57 16.73 9.37
C SER A 371 18.07 16.50 9.51
N ASP A 372 18.71 17.03 10.55
CA ASP A 372 20.13 16.86 10.77
C ASP A 372 20.44 15.37 11.04
N GLY A 373 21.40 14.83 10.29
CA GLY A 373 21.76 13.41 10.37
C GLY A 373 20.78 12.45 9.70
N TRP A 374 19.70 12.95 9.09
CA TRP A 374 18.86 12.10 8.24
C TRP A 374 19.60 11.73 6.97
N ASP A 375 19.82 10.43 6.78
CA ASP A 375 20.32 9.93 5.49
C ASP A 375 19.18 10.06 4.47
N ASP A 376 19.26 11.09 3.62
CA ASP A 376 18.23 11.41 2.60
C ASP A 376 18.26 10.39 1.46
N GLN A 377 18.06 9.13 1.83
CA GLN A 377 18.05 7.98 0.93
C GLN A 377 16.95 7.01 1.27
N THR A 378 16.36 6.40 0.24
CA THR A 378 15.43 5.28 0.36
C THR A 378 15.68 4.23 -0.72
N ARG A 379 15.07 3.06 -0.58
CA ARG A 379 15.28 1.88 -1.42
C ARG A 379 13.97 1.21 -1.76
N SER A 380 13.93 0.54 -2.92
CA SER A 380 12.80 -0.30 -3.34
C SER A 380 13.31 -1.53 -4.07
N GLU A 381 12.68 -2.68 -3.88
CA GLU A 381 13.07 -3.96 -4.47
C GLU A 381 11.95 -4.52 -5.34
N ILE A 382 12.28 -5.06 -6.51
CA ILE A 382 11.42 -5.96 -7.28
C ILE A 382 12.21 -7.24 -7.51
N LEU A 383 11.76 -8.33 -6.90
CA LEU A 383 12.59 -9.51 -6.76
C LEU A 383 12.06 -10.71 -7.54
N PHE A 384 10.79 -10.70 -7.97
CA PHE A 384 10.19 -11.91 -8.48
C PHE A 384 9.07 -11.66 -9.50
N GLU A 385 7.94 -11.10 -9.09
CA GLU A 385 6.77 -10.83 -9.95
C GLU A 385 7.09 -9.66 -10.88
N GLY A 386 6.80 -9.85 -12.17
CA GLY A 386 7.02 -8.82 -13.18
C GLY A 386 8.45 -8.64 -13.62
N VAL A 387 9.38 -9.51 -13.19
CA VAL A 387 10.80 -9.45 -13.57
C VAL A 387 11.37 -10.83 -13.81
N SER A 388 12.47 -10.90 -14.55
CA SER A 388 13.25 -12.13 -14.75
C SER A 388 14.66 -12.06 -14.12
N ALA A 389 14.92 -11.01 -13.35
CA ALA A 389 16.12 -10.81 -12.56
C ALA A 389 15.83 -9.81 -11.43
N PRO A 390 16.49 -9.92 -10.27
CA PRO A 390 16.30 -8.98 -9.18
C PRO A 390 16.62 -7.54 -9.61
N GLY A 391 15.75 -6.63 -9.19
CA GLY A 391 15.91 -5.19 -9.37
C GLY A 391 15.94 -4.44 -8.05
N LEU A 392 16.68 -3.35 -8.05
CA LEU A 392 16.84 -2.46 -6.92
C LEU A 392 16.80 -1.01 -7.37
N MET A 393 16.06 -0.18 -6.66
CA MET A 393 16.08 1.27 -6.79
C MET A 393 16.70 1.88 -5.54
N ILE A 394 17.60 2.84 -5.74
CA ILE A 394 18.10 3.74 -4.69
C ILE A 394 17.71 5.16 -5.08
N ARG A 395 16.95 5.82 -4.23
CA ARG A 395 16.69 7.26 -4.31
C ARG A 395 17.54 7.97 -3.25
N ARG A 396 18.36 8.95 -3.67
CA ARG A 396 19.16 9.77 -2.78
C ARG A 396 19.02 11.24 -3.18
N GLY A 397 18.43 12.06 -2.32
CA GLY A 397 18.09 13.44 -2.65
C GLY A 397 17.27 13.52 -3.95
N SER A 398 17.75 14.22 -4.97
CA SER A 398 17.12 14.25 -6.29
C SER A 398 17.54 13.10 -7.22
N ARG A 399 18.57 12.34 -6.87
CA ARG A 399 19.12 11.28 -7.71
C ARG A 399 18.37 9.97 -7.51
N LYS A 400 18.03 9.29 -8.61
CA LYS A 400 17.39 7.97 -8.62
C LYS A 400 18.20 7.02 -9.50
N TYR A 401 18.76 6.01 -8.87
CA TYR A 401 19.53 4.96 -9.52
C TYR A 401 18.73 3.66 -9.53
N VAL A 402 18.64 3.01 -10.68
CA VAL A 402 17.96 1.71 -10.85
C VAL A 402 18.97 0.70 -11.34
N HIS A 403 19.10 -0.40 -10.61
CA HIS A 403 19.97 -1.52 -10.92
C HIS A 403 19.13 -2.78 -11.20
N TRP A 404 19.45 -3.45 -12.29
CA TRP A 404 18.93 -4.78 -12.62
C TRP A 404 20.09 -5.76 -12.73
N GLN A 405 20.04 -6.88 -12.04
CA GLN A 405 21.10 -7.89 -12.12
C GLN A 405 21.33 -8.34 -13.58
N GLY A 406 22.56 -8.19 -14.07
CA GLY A 406 22.94 -8.60 -15.43
C GLY A 406 22.34 -7.79 -16.57
N ARG A 407 21.80 -6.60 -16.30
CA ARG A 407 21.18 -5.69 -17.29
C ARG A 407 21.68 -4.26 -17.13
N PRO A 408 21.49 -3.40 -18.16
CA PRO A 408 21.83 -1.98 -18.03
C PRO A 408 21.09 -1.33 -16.88
N CYS A 409 21.80 -0.48 -16.13
CA CYS A 409 21.23 0.36 -15.07
C CYS A 409 20.70 1.69 -15.64
N SER A 410 20.03 2.46 -14.79
CA SER A 410 19.54 3.80 -15.12
C SER A 410 19.85 4.78 -13.99
N LEU A 411 20.08 6.03 -14.36
CA LEU A 411 20.27 7.15 -13.43
C LEU A 411 19.43 8.34 -13.89
N PHE A 412 18.62 8.89 -12.98
CA PHE A 412 17.78 10.07 -13.24
C PHE A 412 18.04 11.16 -12.21
N ASP A 413 17.83 12.42 -12.61
CA ASP A 413 17.78 13.58 -11.73
C ASP A 413 16.35 14.11 -11.67
N LEU A 414 15.61 13.72 -10.66
CA LEU A 414 14.18 14.06 -10.55
C LEU A 414 13.92 15.55 -10.22
N ALA A 415 14.96 16.34 -9.90
CA ALA A 415 14.81 17.78 -9.74
C ALA A 415 14.67 18.49 -11.10
N SER A 416 15.41 18.03 -12.11
CA SER A 416 15.38 18.58 -13.47
C SER A 416 14.53 17.76 -14.44
N ASP A 417 14.28 16.48 -14.13
CA ASP A 417 13.56 15.51 -14.97
C ASP A 417 12.62 14.67 -14.10
N PRO A 418 11.52 15.24 -13.57
CA PRO A 418 10.59 14.52 -12.70
C PRO A 418 9.87 13.36 -13.41
N GLU A 419 9.82 13.37 -14.74
CA GLU A 419 9.17 12.33 -15.54
C GLU A 419 10.17 11.25 -16.02
N GLU A 420 11.42 11.27 -15.55
CA GLU A 420 12.44 10.23 -15.81
C GLU A 420 12.67 9.96 -17.31
N SER A 421 12.64 11.01 -18.11
CA SER A 421 12.75 10.93 -19.58
C SER A 421 14.18 10.87 -20.07
N ASN A 422 15.15 11.30 -19.26
CA ASN A 422 16.55 11.42 -19.62
C ASN A 422 17.43 10.53 -18.74
N ASN A 423 17.81 9.36 -19.23
CA ASN A 423 18.71 8.45 -18.53
C ASN A 423 20.17 8.95 -18.62
N LEU A 424 20.71 9.36 -17.47
CA LEU A 424 22.05 9.95 -17.33
C LEU A 424 23.18 8.92 -17.27
N VAL A 425 22.87 7.62 -17.18
CA VAL A 425 23.86 6.56 -16.93
C VAL A 425 25.03 6.53 -17.94
N ALA A 426 24.77 6.87 -19.21
CA ALA A 426 25.79 6.88 -20.26
C ALA A 426 26.57 8.21 -20.36
N HIS A 427 26.16 9.24 -19.64
CA HIS A 427 26.79 10.55 -19.71
C HIS A 427 28.12 10.56 -18.94
N SER A 428 29.21 11.02 -19.60
CA SER A 428 30.54 11.03 -19.01
C SER A 428 30.65 11.85 -17.72
N ALA A 429 29.81 12.89 -17.58
CA ALA A 429 29.76 13.74 -16.37
C ALA A 429 29.24 13.03 -15.14
N HIS A 430 28.55 11.88 -15.26
CA HIS A 430 27.91 11.16 -14.17
C HIS A 430 28.56 9.79 -13.87
N GLN A 431 29.69 9.45 -14.51
CA GLN A 431 30.32 8.13 -14.36
C GLN A 431 30.79 7.86 -12.92
N ASP A 432 31.34 8.85 -12.22
CA ASP A 432 31.80 8.72 -10.84
C ASP A 432 30.58 8.49 -9.91
N GLU A 433 29.46 9.13 -10.17
CA GLU A 433 28.20 8.96 -9.42
C GLU A 433 27.60 7.56 -9.65
N VAL A 434 27.56 7.09 -10.90
CA VAL A 434 27.15 5.73 -11.27
C VAL A 434 28.01 4.70 -10.55
N ALA A 435 29.34 4.85 -10.60
CA ALA A 435 30.29 3.94 -9.94
C ALA A 435 30.09 3.91 -8.41
N ALA A 436 29.74 5.05 -7.79
CA ALA A 436 29.42 5.10 -6.36
C ALA A 436 28.16 4.32 -6.01
N PHE A 437 27.08 4.43 -6.83
CA PHE A 437 25.87 3.64 -6.64
C PHE A 437 26.12 2.14 -6.88
N GLU A 438 26.85 1.78 -7.93
CA GLU A 438 27.23 0.38 -8.22
C GLU A 438 28.01 -0.24 -7.06
N SER A 439 28.99 0.49 -6.53
CA SER A 439 29.77 0.05 -5.36
C SER A 439 28.89 -0.14 -4.12
N GLN A 440 27.88 0.71 -3.91
CA GLN A 440 26.91 0.55 -2.84
C GLN A 440 26.06 -0.71 -3.05
N VAL A 441 25.54 -0.91 -4.25
CA VAL A 441 24.72 -2.07 -4.61
C VAL A 441 25.50 -3.36 -4.38
N GLN A 442 26.73 -3.46 -4.88
CA GLN A 442 27.58 -4.64 -4.70
C GLN A 442 27.88 -4.94 -3.23
N ARG A 443 28.05 -3.92 -2.40
CA ARG A 443 28.32 -4.07 -0.97
C ARG A 443 27.10 -4.52 -0.19
N GLU A 444 25.91 -4.00 -0.55
CA GLU A 444 24.71 -4.12 0.27
C GLU A 444 23.77 -5.25 -0.19
N TRP A 445 23.86 -5.68 -1.47
CA TRP A 445 23.02 -6.74 -2.02
C TRP A 445 23.83 -7.90 -2.57
N PRO A 446 23.84 -9.04 -1.89
CA PRO A 446 24.48 -10.27 -2.38
C PRO A 446 23.58 -10.94 -3.44
N PHE A 447 23.50 -10.40 -4.65
CA PHE A 447 22.56 -10.83 -5.70
C PHE A 447 22.62 -12.33 -6.03
N GLU A 448 23.81 -12.95 -6.03
CA GLU A 448 23.92 -14.39 -6.30
C GLU A 448 23.17 -15.22 -5.25
N ALA A 449 23.43 -14.96 -3.98
CA ALA A 449 22.76 -15.65 -2.88
C ALA A 449 21.25 -15.31 -2.84
N LEU A 450 20.89 -14.08 -3.15
CA LEU A 450 19.48 -13.66 -3.24
C LEU A 450 18.76 -14.38 -4.38
N THR A 451 19.38 -14.47 -5.56
CA THR A 451 18.82 -15.21 -6.71
C THR A 451 18.61 -16.68 -6.38
N GLU A 452 19.57 -17.34 -5.70
CA GLU A 452 19.42 -18.72 -5.27
C GLU A 452 18.22 -18.90 -4.32
N ARG A 453 18.06 -18.00 -3.33
CA ARG A 453 16.91 -18.00 -2.40
C ARG A 453 15.59 -17.83 -3.15
N ILE A 454 15.54 -16.92 -4.11
CA ILE A 454 14.36 -16.66 -4.94
C ILE A 454 13.98 -17.92 -5.72
N LEU A 455 14.92 -18.54 -6.43
CA LEU A 455 14.69 -19.76 -7.20
C LEU A 455 14.19 -20.92 -6.32
N ILE A 456 14.75 -21.08 -5.11
CA ILE A 456 14.27 -22.07 -4.16
C ILE A 456 12.83 -21.78 -3.75
N LYS A 457 12.51 -20.52 -3.42
CA LYS A 457 11.15 -20.12 -3.02
C LYS A 457 10.14 -20.35 -4.16
N GLN A 458 10.47 -20.01 -5.40
CA GLN A 458 9.62 -20.28 -6.58
C GLN A 458 9.28 -21.77 -6.70
N ARG A 459 10.28 -22.64 -6.60
CA ARG A 459 10.09 -24.10 -6.68
C ARG A 459 9.23 -24.63 -5.53
N ARG A 460 9.41 -24.08 -4.31
CA ARG A 460 8.58 -24.41 -3.15
C ARG A 460 7.12 -23.98 -3.37
N ASN A 461 6.88 -22.73 -3.76
CA ASN A 461 5.55 -22.20 -4.01
C ASN A 461 4.84 -23.02 -5.10
N ALA A 462 5.52 -23.31 -6.20
CA ALA A 462 5.00 -24.17 -7.27
C ALA A 462 4.60 -25.58 -6.80
N LEU A 463 5.40 -26.19 -5.92
CA LEU A 463 5.09 -27.51 -5.37
C LEU A 463 3.89 -27.44 -4.41
N VAL A 464 3.89 -26.46 -3.49
CA VAL A 464 2.81 -26.28 -2.50
C VAL A 464 1.50 -26.00 -3.21
N HIS A 465 1.46 -25.04 -4.15
CA HIS A 465 0.26 -24.74 -4.93
C HIS A 465 -0.27 -26.00 -5.65
N ARG A 466 0.58 -26.72 -6.34
CA ARG A 466 0.20 -27.97 -7.01
C ARG A 466 -0.38 -29.03 -6.05
N ALA A 467 0.18 -29.10 -4.84
CA ALA A 467 -0.32 -30.02 -3.80
C ALA A 467 -1.70 -29.60 -3.28
N LEU A 468 -1.90 -28.29 -3.04
CA LEU A 468 -3.19 -27.74 -2.61
C LEU A 468 -4.28 -27.94 -3.68
N MET A 469 -3.94 -27.90 -4.97
CA MET A 469 -4.88 -28.14 -6.08
C MET A 469 -5.11 -29.63 -6.36
N THR A 470 -4.44 -30.54 -5.65
CA THR A 470 -4.58 -31.99 -5.84
C THR A 470 -5.57 -32.54 -4.80
N GLY A 471 -6.64 -33.20 -5.27
CA GLY A 471 -7.69 -33.73 -4.41
C GLY A 471 -8.71 -32.64 -4.02
N GLN A 472 -9.01 -32.52 -2.72
CA GLN A 472 -9.91 -31.50 -2.24
C GLN A 472 -9.12 -30.21 -1.92
N HIS A 473 -9.44 -29.13 -2.60
CA HIS A 473 -8.87 -27.81 -2.31
C HIS A 473 -9.38 -27.29 -0.96
N THR A 474 -8.43 -26.84 -0.11
CA THR A 474 -8.74 -26.21 1.17
C THR A 474 -8.10 -24.83 1.19
N PRO A 475 -8.87 -23.74 0.99
CA PRO A 475 -8.34 -22.39 0.99
C PRO A 475 -7.91 -21.95 2.40
N PHE A 476 -6.98 -21.01 2.46
CA PHE A 476 -6.56 -20.35 3.70
C PHE A 476 -7.37 -19.07 3.99
N ASP A 477 -8.54 -18.92 3.41
CA ASP A 477 -9.36 -17.73 3.54
C ASP A 477 -9.77 -17.46 4.99
N PHE A 478 -9.60 -16.21 5.40
CA PHE A 478 -10.07 -15.77 6.71
C PHE A 478 -11.58 -15.52 6.65
N GLN A 479 -12.30 -16.10 7.63
CA GLN A 479 -13.71 -15.86 7.82
C GLN A 479 -13.91 -15.14 9.18
N PRO A 480 -14.40 -13.88 9.21
CA PRO A 480 -14.65 -13.20 10.47
C PRO A 480 -15.75 -13.90 11.26
N PHE A 481 -15.50 -14.08 12.55
CA PHE A 481 -16.53 -14.58 13.45
C PHE A 481 -17.48 -13.46 13.88
N ASP A 482 -18.76 -13.64 13.63
CA ASP A 482 -19.82 -12.71 14.07
C ASP A 482 -20.57 -13.31 15.27
N ASP A 483 -20.30 -12.76 16.46
CA ASP A 483 -20.96 -13.17 17.69
C ASP A 483 -22.36 -12.51 17.78
N ALA A 484 -23.38 -13.24 17.34
CA ALA A 484 -24.76 -12.78 17.36
C ALA A 484 -25.29 -12.43 18.76
N SER A 485 -24.65 -12.95 19.84
CA SER A 485 -25.03 -12.61 21.21
C SER A 485 -24.76 -11.15 21.58
N LYS A 486 -23.85 -10.50 20.84
CA LYS A 486 -23.49 -9.08 21.02
C LYS A 486 -24.38 -8.14 20.22
N ARG A 487 -25.32 -8.69 19.44
CA ARG A 487 -26.21 -7.90 18.60
C ARG A 487 -27.61 -7.90 19.13
N PHE A 488 -28.21 -6.72 19.17
CA PHE A 488 -29.57 -6.51 19.66
C PHE A 488 -29.79 -7.20 21.02
N TYR A 489 -30.83 -8.00 21.12
CA TYR A 489 -31.30 -8.66 22.35
C TYR A 489 -30.96 -10.16 22.38
N ARG A 490 -30.07 -10.64 21.57
CA ARG A 490 -29.73 -12.08 21.49
C ARG A 490 -28.78 -12.59 22.59
N GLY A 491 -28.35 -11.76 23.51
CA GLY A 491 -27.54 -12.18 24.66
C GLY A 491 -28.36 -12.64 25.84
N HIS A 492 -27.74 -13.32 26.82
CA HIS A 492 -28.31 -13.70 28.10
C HIS A 492 -28.30 -12.54 29.11
N GLY A 493 -28.21 -11.31 28.66
CA GLY A 493 -28.21 -10.14 29.53
C GLY A 493 -29.59 -9.59 29.87
N ASN A 494 -29.61 -8.64 30.79
CA ASN A 494 -30.79 -7.86 31.08
C ASN A 494 -31.16 -7.01 29.84
N TRP A 495 -32.48 -6.99 29.50
CA TRP A 495 -33.03 -6.20 28.41
C TRP A 495 -32.61 -4.73 28.47
N HIS A 496 -32.68 -4.11 29.64
CA HIS A 496 -32.32 -2.70 29.84
C HIS A 496 -30.81 -2.45 29.64
N GLU A 497 -29.95 -3.40 29.96
CA GLU A 497 -28.51 -3.31 29.70
C GLU A 497 -28.19 -3.44 28.19
N ALA A 498 -28.94 -4.32 27.49
CA ALA A 498 -28.81 -4.46 26.05
C ALA A 498 -29.27 -3.18 25.34
N GLU A 499 -30.42 -2.62 25.73
CA GLU A 499 -30.98 -1.38 25.20
C GLU A 499 -30.03 -0.18 25.46
N ALA A 500 -29.44 -0.09 26.65
CA ALA A 500 -28.48 0.98 26.99
C ALA A 500 -27.19 0.94 26.13
N ARG A 501 -26.76 -0.24 25.65
CA ARG A 501 -25.59 -0.40 24.77
C ARG A 501 -25.87 -0.04 23.34
N ASP A 502 -27.10 0.04 22.88
CA ASP A 502 -27.43 0.32 21.48
C ASP A 502 -27.20 1.79 21.10
N PHE A 503 -27.07 2.66 22.10
CA PHE A 503 -26.96 4.10 21.85
C PHE A 503 -25.59 4.65 22.26
N LEU A 504 -24.96 5.37 21.34
CA LEU A 504 -23.80 6.21 21.65
C LEU A 504 -24.29 7.61 22.01
N ARG A 505 -24.26 7.94 23.30
CA ARG A 505 -24.67 9.26 23.82
C ARG A 505 -23.55 9.87 24.64
N PHE A 506 -23.24 11.15 24.39
CA PHE A 506 -22.20 11.87 25.13
C PHE A 506 -22.78 12.76 26.24
N ASP A 507 -23.99 13.28 26.04
CA ASP A 507 -24.66 14.17 26.96
C ASP A 507 -26.01 13.54 27.35
N LEU A 508 -26.00 12.62 28.33
CA LEU A 508 -27.23 12.22 28.97
C LEU A 508 -27.62 13.32 29.96
N PRO A 509 -28.87 13.83 29.94
CA PRO A 509 -29.34 14.69 31.01
C PRO A 509 -29.24 13.92 32.34
N GLU A 510 -28.68 14.58 33.34
CA GLU A 510 -28.67 14.02 34.71
C GLU A 510 -30.12 13.61 35.05
N LYS A 511 -30.29 12.36 35.49
CA LYS A 511 -31.58 11.91 35.99
C LYS A 511 -31.96 12.80 37.17
N GLN A 512 -32.99 13.63 36.98
CA GLN A 512 -33.67 14.34 38.08
C GLN A 512 -34.35 13.37 39.02
#